data_dcd1966c93ee33b7fff89389d7606d5b
#
_entry.id   dcd1966c93ee33b7fff89389d7606d5b
#
_cell.length_a   1.000
_cell.length_b   1.000
_cell.length_c   1.000
_cell.angle_alpha   90.00
_cell.angle_beta   90.00
_cell.angle_gamma   90.00
#
_symmetry.space_group_name_H-M   'P 1'
#
loop_
_entity.id
_entity.type
_entity.pdbx_description
1 polymer ?
#
loop_
_entity_poly.entity_id
_entity_poly.type
_entity_poly.pdbx_seq_one_letter_code
_entity_poly.pdbx_strand_id
1 'polypeptide(L)'
;MKIAGQVSLADLPRVCPLLCRSDDSEYGEDKTRVVEVRGVRFGDERPVVIGGPCAVETREQTLNVARAVRRAGAEMLRGGAYKPRTSPHGFQGTGADGLRILKDAREETGLPVVTEAMDTRHVEQVAEFADMIQIGSRNMQNFPLLAEAGRAGKPVLLKRGMAASLVEWLGAAEYIAEQGNLDIVLCERGIKAFASGEYSRYVLDLNVIPAVRAHTFLPVIVDPSHATGVASMVEPASRAALEFGSHGLIIEVADPTTARPMCDAVQAIGPETLARIARFAHARSSSAVEGVSCA
;
A
#
# COMPACT_ATOMS: atom_id res chain seq x y z
N MET A 1 34.56 -7.22 -2.10
CA MET A 1 34.79 -6.27 -0.99
C MET A 1 33.42 -5.85 -0.48
N LYS A 2 32.95 -6.40 0.65
CA LYS A 2 31.67 -5.94 1.27
C LYS A 2 31.93 -4.54 1.81
N ILE A 3 31.17 -3.56 1.34
CA ILE A 3 31.18 -2.24 1.97
C ILE A 3 30.59 -2.44 3.37
N ALA A 4 31.35 -2.07 4.40
CA ALA A 4 30.94 -2.23 5.79
C ALA A 4 29.60 -1.51 6.01
N GLY A 5 28.57 -2.28 6.43
CA GLY A 5 27.21 -1.79 6.68
C GLY A 5 26.17 -2.07 5.59
N GLN A 6 26.54 -2.66 4.45
CA GLN A 6 25.57 -3.05 3.41
C GLN A 6 25.03 -4.46 3.67
N VAL A 7 23.78 -4.55 4.08
CA VAL A 7 23.05 -5.81 4.29
C VAL A 7 22.66 -6.39 2.93
N SER A 8 22.94 -7.67 2.70
CA SER A 8 22.65 -8.39 1.45
C SER A 8 21.43 -9.30 1.60
N LEU A 9 20.89 -9.82 0.48
CA LEU A 9 19.82 -10.82 0.51
C LEU A 9 20.20 -12.08 1.31
N ALA A 10 21.47 -12.46 1.33
CA ALA A 10 21.95 -13.58 2.14
C ALA A 10 21.87 -13.35 3.66
N ASP A 11 21.70 -12.09 4.08
CA ASP A 11 21.53 -11.75 5.49
C ASP A 11 20.05 -11.76 5.93
N LEU A 12 19.09 -11.96 5.02
CA LEU A 12 17.65 -11.91 5.30
C LEU A 12 17.23 -12.81 6.46
N PRO A 13 17.62 -14.10 6.54
CA PRO A 13 17.20 -14.95 7.67
C PRO A 13 17.67 -14.46 9.03
N ARG A 14 18.73 -13.64 9.06
CA ARG A 14 19.24 -13.02 10.28
C ARG A 14 18.56 -11.68 10.59
N VAL A 15 18.17 -10.92 9.56
CA VAL A 15 17.60 -9.58 9.68
C VAL A 15 16.10 -9.63 9.94
N CYS A 16 15.40 -10.58 9.33
CA CYS A 16 13.97 -10.76 9.47
C CYS A 16 13.58 -12.24 9.62
N PRO A 17 13.98 -12.88 10.74
CA PRO A 17 13.75 -14.30 10.97
C PRO A 17 12.26 -14.69 11.05
N LEU A 18 11.39 -13.78 11.48
CA LEU A 18 9.95 -14.07 11.60
C LEU A 18 9.23 -14.05 10.24
N LEU A 19 9.75 -13.31 9.26
CA LEU A 19 9.07 -13.05 8.00
C LEU A 19 9.70 -13.76 6.81
N CYS A 20 10.94 -14.27 6.93
CA CYS A 20 11.59 -15.02 5.87
C CYS A 20 10.95 -16.39 5.69
N ARG A 21 10.88 -16.84 4.44
CA ARG A 21 10.55 -18.23 4.12
C ARG A 21 11.63 -19.15 4.67
N SER A 22 11.20 -20.26 5.24
CA SER A 22 12.04 -21.38 5.65
C SER A 22 11.32 -22.69 5.34
N ASP A 23 12.08 -23.76 5.15
CA ASP A 23 11.52 -25.08 4.85
C ASP A 23 10.58 -25.59 5.95
N ASP A 24 10.80 -25.13 7.19
CA ASP A 24 10.00 -25.50 8.37
C ASP A 24 8.79 -24.56 8.59
N SER A 25 8.60 -23.52 7.76
CA SER A 25 7.48 -22.61 7.91
C SER A 25 6.17 -23.20 7.37
N GLU A 26 5.04 -22.89 8.00
CA GLU A 26 3.70 -23.31 7.53
C GLU A 26 3.38 -22.79 6.12
N TYR A 27 4.12 -21.79 5.62
CA TYR A 27 3.94 -21.18 4.32
C TYR A 27 4.79 -21.82 3.22
N GLY A 28 5.80 -22.68 3.56
CA GLY A 28 6.64 -23.35 2.59
C GLY A 28 7.24 -22.42 1.53
N GLU A 29 7.63 -22.98 0.38
CA GLU A 29 8.27 -22.18 -0.68
C GLU A 29 7.30 -21.29 -1.47
N ASP A 30 6.01 -21.67 -1.59
CA ASP A 30 5.08 -21.03 -2.54
C ASP A 30 3.84 -20.36 -1.92
N LYS A 31 3.56 -20.58 -0.64
CA LYS A 31 2.33 -20.05 -0.02
C LYS A 31 2.51 -18.62 0.46
N THR A 32 1.62 -17.73 0.03
CA THR A 32 1.46 -16.39 0.57
C THR A 32 0.49 -16.41 1.74
N ARG A 33 0.81 -15.70 2.83
CA ARG A 33 -0.13 -15.48 3.93
C ARG A 33 -1.32 -14.67 3.43
N VAL A 34 -2.51 -15.11 3.76
CA VAL A 34 -3.72 -14.32 3.51
C VAL A 34 -3.93 -13.36 4.67
N VAL A 35 -3.86 -12.07 4.37
CA VAL A 35 -4.19 -10.99 5.32
C VAL A 35 -5.62 -10.54 5.07
N GLU A 36 -6.49 -10.70 6.06
CA GLU A 36 -7.91 -10.37 5.96
C GLU A 36 -8.23 -9.01 6.61
N VAL A 37 -8.97 -8.16 5.89
CA VAL A 37 -9.46 -6.86 6.33
C VAL A 37 -10.97 -6.81 6.10
N ARG A 38 -11.79 -7.15 7.10
CA ARG A 38 -13.26 -7.18 7.01
C ARG A 38 -13.79 -7.91 5.76
N GLY A 39 -13.28 -9.10 5.51
CA GLY A 39 -13.68 -9.94 4.37
C GLY A 39 -12.92 -9.66 3.07
N VAL A 40 -12.08 -8.62 3.01
CA VAL A 40 -11.15 -8.40 1.90
C VAL A 40 -9.85 -9.15 2.17
N ARG A 41 -9.38 -9.97 1.23
CA ARG A 41 -8.29 -10.92 1.43
C ARG A 41 -7.10 -10.62 0.52
N PHE A 42 -6.01 -10.13 1.09
CA PHE A 42 -4.73 -9.93 0.40
C PHE A 42 -3.90 -11.20 0.43
N GLY A 43 -3.26 -11.53 -0.67
CA GLY A 43 -2.46 -12.77 -0.78
C GLY A 43 -3.28 -13.99 -1.21
N ASP A 44 -4.57 -13.82 -1.44
CA ASP A 44 -5.45 -14.82 -2.05
C ASP A 44 -5.35 -14.79 -3.59
N GLU A 45 -6.09 -15.66 -4.27
CA GLU A 45 -6.03 -15.83 -5.73
C GLU A 45 -6.40 -14.55 -6.51
N ARG A 46 -7.31 -13.73 -5.99
CA ARG A 46 -7.79 -12.53 -6.67
C ARG A 46 -7.10 -11.26 -6.14
N PRO A 47 -6.46 -10.47 -7.02
CA PRO A 47 -5.88 -9.20 -6.63
C PRO A 47 -6.92 -8.20 -6.11
N VAL A 48 -6.60 -7.53 -4.99
CA VAL A 48 -7.45 -6.52 -4.35
C VAL A 48 -7.22 -5.14 -4.98
N VAL A 49 -8.29 -4.38 -5.21
CA VAL A 49 -8.20 -2.99 -5.67
C VAL A 49 -8.68 -2.04 -4.58
N ILE A 50 -7.75 -1.21 -4.08
CA ILE A 50 -8.02 -0.14 -3.13
C ILE A 50 -8.11 1.18 -3.91
N GLY A 51 -9.22 1.90 -3.81
CA GLY A 51 -9.40 3.21 -4.46
C GLY A 51 -9.79 4.28 -3.47
N GLY A 52 -9.53 5.55 -3.80
CA GLY A 52 -10.02 6.67 -2.99
C GLY A 52 -9.20 7.95 -3.13
N PRO A 53 -9.60 9.03 -2.44
CA PRO A 53 -8.93 10.32 -2.57
C PRO A 53 -7.53 10.30 -1.96
N CYS A 54 -6.64 11.18 -2.43
CA CYS A 54 -5.32 11.35 -1.82
C CYS A 54 -5.45 11.78 -0.36
N ALA A 55 -6.29 12.77 -0.10
CA ALA A 55 -6.59 13.30 1.23
C ALA A 55 -8.09 13.38 1.46
N VAL A 56 -8.48 13.30 2.72
CA VAL A 56 -9.83 13.65 3.18
C VAL A 56 -9.87 15.17 3.35
N GLU A 57 -10.52 15.86 2.43
CA GLU A 57 -10.57 17.33 2.41
C GLU A 57 -11.92 17.85 2.93
N THR A 58 -13.01 17.34 2.38
CA THR A 58 -14.37 17.61 2.83
C THR A 58 -15.17 16.32 2.92
N ARG A 59 -16.24 16.35 3.73
CA ARG A 59 -17.16 15.21 3.85
C ARG A 59 -17.83 14.89 2.52
N GLU A 60 -18.34 15.90 1.83
CA GLU A 60 -19.05 15.74 0.56
C GLU A 60 -18.15 15.11 -0.51
N GLN A 61 -16.95 15.66 -0.72
CA GLN A 61 -15.97 15.13 -1.68
C GLN A 61 -15.62 13.68 -1.36
N THR A 62 -15.33 13.37 -0.10
CA THR A 62 -14.92 12.01 0.32
C THR A 62 -16.04 11.00 0.10
N LEU A 63 -17.29 11.33 0.45
CA LEU A 63 -18.43 10.44 0.23
C LEU A 63 -18.73 10.24 -1.26
N ASN A 64 -18.63 11.29 -2.08
CA ASN A 64 -18.81 11.16 -3.53
C ASN A 64 -17.75 10.25 -4.16
N VAL A 65 -16.47 10.42 -3.79
CA VAL A 65 -15.40 9.54 -4.25
C VAL A 65 -15.60 8.11 -3.73
N ALA A 66 -15.98 7.91 -2.46
CA ALA A 66 -16.23 6.59 -1.89
C ALA A 66 -17.33 5.83 -2.65
N ARG A 67 -18.46 6.49 -2.96
CA ARG A 67 -19.52 5.92 -3.79
C ARG A 67 -19.02 5.57 -5.21
N ALA A 68 -18.24 6.48 -5.80
CA ALA A 68 -17.71 6.29 -7.16
C ALA A 68 -16.74 5.11 -7.23
N VAL A 69 -15.80 4.98 -6.29
CA VAL A 69 -14.85 3.87 -6.28
C VAL A 69 -15.53 2.53 -5.97
N ARG A 70 -16.57 2.54 -5.10
CA ARG A 70 -17.40 1.33 -4.86
C ARG A 70 -18.07 0.85 -6.14
N ARG A 71 -18.71 1.76 -6.89
CA ARG A 71 -19.34 1.43 -8.19
C ARG A 71 -18.31 0.98 -9.23
N ALA A 72 -17.09 1.51 -9.17
CA ALA A 72 -16.00 1.14 -10.06
C ALA A 72 -15.37 -0.24 -9.76
N GLY A 73 -15.78 -0.90 -8.67
CA GLY A 73 -15.31 -2.23 -8.29
C GLY A 73 -14.12 -2.23 -7.33
N ALA A 74 -13.80 -1.11 -6.67
CA ALA A 74 -12.87 -1.13 -5.55
C ALA A 74 -13.46 -1.93 -4.38
N GLU A 75 -12.59 -2.62 -3.65
CA GLU A 75 -12.94 -3.47 -2.51
C GLU A 75 -12.62 -2.81 -1.17
N MET A 76 -11.73 -1.79 -1.18
CA MET A 76 -11.42 -0.96 -0.01
C MET A 76 -11.34 0.50 -0.40
N LEU A 77 -11.58 1.37 0.59
CA LEU A 77 -11.42 2.82 0.49
C LEU A 77 -10.09 3.25 1.10
N ARG A 78 -9.30 4.03 0.35
CA ARG A 78 -8.18 4.78 0.90
C ARG A 78 -8.52 6.25 1.06
N GLY A 79 -7.94 6.92 2.05
CA GLY A 79 -8.02 8.36 2.22
C GLY A 79 -7.05 8.81 3.31
N GLY A 80 -6.28 9.89 3.08
CA GLY A 80 -5.38 10.42 4.09
C GLY A 80 -6.07 11.42 5.00
N ALA A 81 -6.36 11.06 6.25
CA ALA A 81 -6.84 11.99 7.27
C ALA A 81 -5.71 12.90 7.76
N TYR A 82 -4.52 12.35 7.88
CA TYR A 82 -3.26 13.04 8.14
C TYR A 82 -2.39 13.01 6.89
N LYS A 83 -1.66 14.11 6.59
CA LYS A 83 -0.86 14.21 5.37
C LYS A 83 0.56 14.69 5.67
N PRO A 84 1.59 13.83 5.45
CA PRO A 84 2.98 14.26 5.53
C PRO A 84 3.31 15.16 4.35
N ARG A 85 3.75 16.38 4.63
CA ARG A 85 4.12 17.35 3.59
C ARG A 85 5.59 17.76 3.69
N THR A 86 6.21 17.98 2.53
CA THR A 86 7.57 18.53 2.46
C THR A 86 7.59 19.98 2.94
N SER A 87 6.51 20.74 2.67
CA SER A 87 6.35 22.12 3.15
C SER A 87 5.34 22.16 4.30
N PRO A 88 5.65 22.85 5.41
CA PRO A 88 4.71 23.03 6.51
C PRO A 88 3.49 23.91 6.14
N HIS A 89 3.57 24.64 5.02
CA HIS A 89 2.49 25.47 4.51
C HIS A 89 1.48 24.70 3.62
N GLY A 90 1.77 23.43 3.30
CA GLY A 90 0.86 22.58 2.55
C GLY A 90 -0.30 22.09 3.42
N PHE A 91 -1.36 21.62 2.79
CA PHE A 91 -2.51 21.02 3.49
C PHE A 91 -2.08 19.79 4.30
N GLN A 92 -2.22 19.84 5.62
CA GLN A 92 -1.74 18.82 6.56
C GLN A 92 -2.77 17.69 6.80
N GLY A 93 -3.92 17.76 6.18
CA GLY A 93 -5.06 16.88 6.43
C GLY A 93 -6.06 17.49 7.40
N THR A 94 -7.16 16.80 7.60
CA THR A 94 -8.27 17.20 8.50
C THR A 94 -8.20 16.50 9.86
N GLY A 95 -7.18 15.65 10.07
CA GLY A 95 -6.95 15.00 11.37
C GLY A 95 -8.13 14.13 11.81
N ALA A 96 -8.53 14.28 13.08
CA ALA A 96 -9.62 13.51 13.67
C ALA A 96 -10.95 13.64 12.93
N ASP A 97 -11.25 14.81 12.36
CA ASP A 97 -12.47 14.99 11.57
C ASP A 97 -12.41 14.17 10.28
N GLY A 98 -11.22 14.07 9.67
CA GLY A 98 -11.00 13.19 8.52
C GLY A 98 -11.22 11.72 8.84
N LEU A 99 -10.85 11.27 10.03
CA LEU A 99 -11.12 9.90 10.49
C LEU A 99 -12.64 9.64 10.64
N ARG A 100 -13.39 10.61 11.18
CA ARG A 100 -14.85 10.51 11.28
C ARG A 100 -15.50 10.44 9.90
N ILE A 101 -15.03 11.28 8.96
CA ILE A 101 -15.53 11.28 7.57
C ILE A 101 -15.27 9.92 6.90
N LEU A 102 -14.10 9.32 7.12
CA LEU A 102 -13.78 7.97 6.60
C LEU A 102 -14.69 6.89 7.22
N LYS A 103 -15.00 6.99 8.51
CA LYS A 103 -15.98 6.12 9.17
C LYS A 103 -17.35 6.25 8.51
N ASP A 104 -17.85 7.47 8.30
CA ASP A 104 -19.13 7.71 7.62
C ASP A 104 -19.13 7.10 6.20
N ALA A 105 -18.03 7.27 5.46
CA ALA A 105 -17.88 6.69 4.14
C ALA A 105 -17.90 5.15 4.15
N ARG A 106 -17.28 4.53 5.16
CA ARG A 106 -17.34 3.08 5.38
C ARG A 106 -18.76 2.62 5.68
N GLU A 107 -19.45 3.30 6.58
CA GLU A 107 -20.82 2.95 6.96
C GLU A 107 -21.79 3.05 5.77
N GLU A 108 -21.60 4.04 4.91
CA GLU A 108 -22.44 4.23 3.73
C GLU A 108 -22.14 3.27 2.59
N THR A 109 -20.86 2.98 2.34
CA THR A 109 -20.46 2.19 1.16
C THR A 109 -20.18 0.73 1.47
N GLY A 110 -19.96 0.37 2.73
CA GLY A 110 -19.51 -0.96 3.16
C GLY A 110 -18.02 -1.22 2.86
N LEU A 111 -17.27 -0.27 2.29
CA LEU A 111 -15.86 -0.44 1.98
C LEU A 111 -15.00 -0.36 3.25
N PRO A 112 -14.20 -1.37 3.59
CA PRO A 112 -13.18 -1.23 4.63
C PRO A 112 -12.23 -0.08 4.31
N VAL A 113 -11.72 0.58 5.37
CA VAL A 113 -10.90 1.80 5.26
C VAL A 113 -9.45 1.53 5.59
N VAL A 114 -8.55 2.01 4.73
CA VAL A 114 -7.13 2.17 5.03
C VAL A 114 -6.75 3.65 5.09
N THR A 115 -6.10 4.07 6.18
CA THR A 115 -5.59 5.44 6.34
C THR A 115 -4.25 5.46 7.06
N GLU A 116 -3.49 6.54 6.87
CA GLU A 116 -2.10 6.65 7.34
C GLU A 116 -2.02 7.12 8.80
N ALA A 117 -1.23 6.40 9.61
CA ALA A 117 -0.70 6.89 10.87
C ALA A 117 0.70 7.48 10.64
N MET A 118 0.93 8.71 11.11
CA MET A 118 2.20 9.43 10.89
C MET A 118 3.07 9.51 12.15
N ASP A 119 2.48 9.30 13.30
CA ASP A 119 3.11 9.47 14.61
C ASP A 119 2.55 8.42 15.58
N THR A 120 3.37 7.96 16.53
CA THR A 120 2.97 6.97 17.55
C THR A 120 1.74 7.42 18.34
N ARG A 121 1.62 8.71 18.61
CA ARG A 121 0.48 9.32 19.33
C ARG A 121 -0.85 9.20 18.61
N HIS A 122 -0.84 8.95 17.29
CA HIS A 122 -2.04 8.86 16.46
C HIS A 122 -2.44 7.41 16.16
N VAL A 123 -1.60 6.43 16.46
CA VAL A 123 -1.85 5.02 16.10
C VAL A 123 -3.15 4.50 16.68
N GLU A 124 -3.36 4.70 18.00
CA GLU A 124 -4.58 4.25 18.68
C GLU A 124 -5.83 4.89 18.06
N GLN A 125 -5.80 6.21 17.86
CA GLN A 125 -6.92 6.92 17.23
C GLN A 125 -7.17 6.45 15.80
N VAL A 126 -6.13 6.25 14.99
CA VAL A 126 -6.27 5.70 13.63
C VAL A 126 -6.85 4.30 13.68
N ALA A 127 -6.40 3.43 14.59
CA ALA A 127 -6.88 2.07 14.74
C ALA A 127 -8.37 1.99 15.14
N GLU A 128 -8.89 2.98 15.85
CA GLU A 128 -10.32 3.06 16.19
C GLU A 128 -11.20 3.24 14.95
N PHE A 129 -10.76 4.04 13.99
CA PHE A 129 -11.55 4.43 12.82
C PHE A 129 -11.23 3.63 11.56
N ALA A 130 -9.99 3.17 11.41
CA ALA A 130 -9.53 2.40 10.24
C ALA A 130 -9.64 0.89 10.46
N ASP A 131 -9.77 0.16 9.35
CA ASP A 131 -9.74 -1.30 9.33
C ASP A 131 -8.33 -1.83 9.02
N MET A 132 -7.48 -0.99 8.42
CA MET A 132 -6.07 -1.24 8.15
C MET A 132 -5.27 0.05 8.36
N ILE A 133 -4.13 -0.03 9.05
CA ILE A 133 -3.24 1.12 9.29
C ILE A 133 -2.21 1.19 8.16
N GLN A 134 -2.10 2.33 7.48
CA GLN A 134 -1.01 2.56 6.54
C GLN A 134 0.18 3.24 7.24
N ILE A 135 1.38 2.70 6.97
CA ILE A 135 2.65 3.40 7.26
C ILE A 135 3.21 3.90 5.94
N GLY A 136 3.33 5.21 5.82
CA GLY A 136 3.82 5.87 4.60
C GLY A 136 5.32 5.68 4.40
N SER A 137 5.79 5.83 3.15
CA SER A 137 7.19 5.63 2.75
C SER A 137 8.19 6.47 3.54
N ARG A 138 7.80 7.68 3.97
CA ARG A 138 8.66 8.55 4.79
C ARG A 138 8.86 8.04 6.20
N ASN A 139 7.96 7.19 6.67
CA ASN A 139 7.95 6.59 8.00
C ASN A 139 8.37 5.11 8.00
N MET A 140 8.84 4.56 6.88
CA MET A 140 9.30 3.17 6.83
C MET A 140 10.42 2.87 7.84
N GLN A 141 11.25 3.84 8.15
CA GLN A 141 12.35 3.73 9.12
C GLN A 141 12.02 4.35 10.48
N ASN A 142 10.76 4.70 10.73
CA ASN A 142 10.30 5.15 12.04
C ASN A 142 9.96 3.92 12.89
N PHE A 143 10.99 3.24 13.40
CA PHE A 143 10.86 1.97 14.11
C PHE A 143 9.93 2.04 15.32
N PRO A 144 9.93 3.11 16.15
CA PRO A 144 8.92 3.24 17.21
C PRO A 144 7.48 3.25 16.69
N LEU A 145 7.23 3.91 15.54
CA LEU A 145 5.91 3.93 14.91
C LEU A 145 5.52 2.56 14.37
N LEU A 146 6.47 1.81 13.78
CA LEU A 146 6.23 0.45 13.31
C LEU A 146 5.85 -0.48 14.45
N ALA A 147 6.59 -0.43 15.57
CA ALA A 147 6.28 -1.23 16.76
C ALA A 147 4.91 -0.85 17.33
N GLU A 148 4.56 0.43 17.39
CA GLU A 148 3.26 0.88 17.88
C GLU A 148 2.11 0.42 16.96
N ALA A 149 2.28 0.52 15.63
CA ALA A 149 1.32 0.00 14.67
C ALA A 149 1.15 -1.52 14.78
N GLY A 150 2.24 -2.25 15.08
CA GLY A 150 2.19 -3.68 15.36
C GLY A 150 1.32 -4.03 16.57
N ARG A 151 1.46 -3.27 17.68
CA ARG A 151 0.67 -3.47 18.91
C ARG A 151 -0.82 -3.14 18.75
N ALA A 152 -1.18 -2.32 17.79
CA ALA A 152 -2.56 -1.87 17.59
C ALA A 152 -3.53 -2.99 17.17
N GLY A 153 -3.04 -4.19 16.85
CA GLY A 153 -3.87 -5.36 16.52
C GLY A 153 -4.71 -5.20 15.24
N LYS A 154 -4.29 -4.31 14.34
CA LYS A 154 -4.88 -4.10 13.02
C LYS A 154 -3.92 -4.54 11.94
N PRO A 155 -4.40 -5.03 10.77
CA PRO A 155 -3.55 -5.22 9.61
C PRO A 155 -2.80 -3.93 9.24
N VAL A 156 -1.54 -4.07 8.81
CA VAL A 156 -0.67 -2.93 8.49
C VAL A 156 -0.27 -2.96 7.01
N LEU A 157 -0.52 -1.86 6.30
CA LEU A 157 0.00 -1.60 4.95
C LEU A 157 1.31 -0.84 5.06
N LEU A 158 2.44 -1.50 4.82
CA LEU A 158 3.77 -0.91 4.90
C LEU A 158 4.29 -0.50 3.52
N LYS A 159 4.33 0.80 3.25
CA LYS A 159 4.88 1.34 2.00
C LYS A 159 6.41 1.38 2.04
N ARG A 160 7.03 0.87 0.95
CA ARG A 160 8.48 0.89 0.77
C ARG A 160 9.03 2.32 0.81
N GLY A 161 10.15 2.52 1.49
CA GLY A 161 10.91 3.76 1.49
C GLY A 161 11.48 4.07 0.10
N MET A 162 11.56 5.35 -0.24
CA MET A 162 11.90 5.81 -1.60
C MET A 162 13.35 5.49 -2.04
N ALA A 163 14.20 5.05 -1.12
CA ALA A 163 15.58 4.62 -1.40
C ALA A 163 15.92 3.30 -0.68
N ALA A 164 14.87 2.58 -0.23
CA ALA A 164 15.05 1.36 0.56
C ALA A 164 15.30 0.14 -0.35
N SER A 165 16.28 -0.67 0.03
CA SER A 165 16.48 -2.01 -0.49
C SER A 165 15.35 -2.95 -0.02
N LEU A 166 15.24 -4.14 -0.63
CA LEU A 166 14.32 -5.18 -0.16
C LEU A 166 14.61 -5.58 1.29
N VAL A 167 15.90 -5.73 1.65
CA VAL A 167 16.29 -6.14 3.01
C VAL A 167 15.90 -5.10 4.06
N GLU A 168 16.09 -3.81 3.78
CA GLU A 168 15.67 -2.74 4.68
C GLU A 168 14.15 -2.68 4.83
N TRP A 169 13.41 -2.98 3.75
CA TRP A 169 11.96 -2.98 3.78
C TRP A 169 11.40 -4.15 4.57
N LEU A 170 11.95 -5.36 4.39
CA LEU A 170 11.58 -6.53 5.18
C LEU A 170 12.02 -6.38 6.65
N GLY A 171 13.20 -5.81 6.90
CA GLY A 171 13.65 -5.47 8.24
C GLY A 171 12.72 -4.48 8.94
N ALA A 172 12.15 -3.52 8.21
CA ALA A 172 11.12 -2.63 8.75
C ALA A 172 9.82 -3.37 9.08
N ALA A 173 9.39 -4.32 8.22
CA ALA A 173 8.23 -5.16 8.49
C ALA A 173 8.45 -6.05 9.74
N GLU A 174 9.67 -6.51 9.99
CA GLU A 174 10.02 -7.31 11.17
C GLU A 174 9.73 -6.60 12.49
N TYR A 175 9.91 -5.26 12.58
CA TYR A 175 9.52 -4.50 13.77
C TYR A 175 8.02 -4.57 14.09
N ILE A 176 7.18 -4.73 13.07
CA ILE A 176 5.74 -4.94 13.24
C ILE A 176 5.50 -6.38 13.70
N ALA A 177 6.16 -7.35 13.06
CA ALA A 177 6.03 -8.77 13.34
C ALA A 177 6.48 -9.13 14.76
N GLU A 178 7.55 -8.52 15.29
CA GLU A 178 8.03 -8.67 16.67
C GLU A 178 6.98 -8.30 17.72
N GLN A 179 5.97 -7.51 17.36
CA GLN A 179 4.85 -7.19 18.26
C GLN A 179 3.74 -8.26 18.22
N GLY A 180 3.96 -9.38 17.51
CA GLY A 180 2.98 -10.45 17.32
C GLY A 180 1.99 -10.20 16.17
N ASN A 181 2.19 -9.18 15.35
CA ASN A 181 1.32 -8.84 14.23
C ASN A 181 1.95 -9.27 12.90
N LEU A 182 1.49 -10.40 12.36
CA LEU A 182 1.91 -10.90 11.05
C LEU A 182 0.96 -10.48 9.91
N ASP A 183 -0.11 -9.72 10.22
CA ASP A 183 -1.05 -9.23 9.22
C ASP A 183 -0.50 -7.95 8.54
N ILE A 184 0.57 -8.16 7.78
CA ILE A 184 1.32 -7.11 7.10
C ILE A 184 1.15 -7.28 5.58
N VAL A 185 0.77 -6.19 4.91
CA VAL A 185 0.75 -6.09 3.45
C VAL A 185 1.85 -5.12 3.02
N LEU A 186 2.77 -5.59 2.21
CA LEU A 186 3.83 -4.76 1.63
C LEU A 186 3.29 -3.93 0.46
N CYS A 187 3.77 -2.69 0.27
CA CYS A 187 3.33 -1.85 -0.83
C CYS A 187 4.51 -1.18 -1.53
N GLU A 188 4.82 -1.65 -2.75
CA GLU A 188 5.75 -0.96 -3.66
C GLU A 188 5.10 0.32 -4.17
N ARG A 189 5.86 1.43 -4.24
CA ARG A 189 5.35 2.74 -4.62
C ARG A 189 6.34 3.60 -5.41
N GLY A 190 7.39 2.99 -5.93
CA GLY A 190 8.46 3.63 -6.66
C GLY A 190 9.63 4.08 -5.78
N ILE A 191 10.80 3.96 -6.34
CA ILE A 191 12.09 4.36 -5.75
C ILE A 191 12.68 5.54 -6.50
N LYS A 192 13.51 6.34 -5.81
CA LYS A 192 14.25 7.44 -6.42
C LYS A 192 15.28 6.88 -7.40
N ALA A 193 15.36 7.51 -8.57
CA ALA A 193 16.40 7.24 -9.56
C ALA A 193 17.13 8.54 -9.91
N PHE A 194 18.29 8.42 -10.54
CA PHE A 194 19.09 9.56 -11.01
C PHE A 194 18.37 10.34 -12.13
N ALA A 195 17.58 9.66 -12.95
CA ALA A 195 16.74 10.27 -13.97
C ALA A 195 15.32 10.43 -13.43
N SER A 196 14.92 11.67 -13.19
CA SER A 196 13.53 12.06 -12.99
C SER A 196 13.06 12.90 -14.17
N GLY A 197 11.84 12.69 -14.65
CA GLY A 197 11.30 13.40 -15.80
C GLY A 197 9.80 13.62 -15.66
N GLU A 198 9.21 14.26 -16.66
CA GLU A 198 7.80 14.60 -16.71
C GLU A 198 6.87 13.40 -16.53
N TYR A 199 7.29 12.21 -16.97
CA TYR A 199 6.52 10.96 -16.92
C TYR A 199 7.01 9.99 -15.82
N SER A 200 7.93 10.42 -14.96
CA SER A 200 8.52 9.55 -13.93
C SER A 200 8.87 10.35 -12.68
N ARG A 201 7.92 10.40 -11.76
CA ARG A 201 8.20 10.95 -10.42
C ARG A 201 9.16 10.04 -9.65
N TYR A 202 8.96 8.73 -9.75
CA TYR A 202 9.78 7.65 -9.23
C TYR A 202 9.78 6.49 -10.23
N VAL A 203 10.80 5.65 -10.17
CA VAL A 203 10.81 4.40 -10.94
C VAL A 203 10.02 3.36 -10.17
N LEU A 204 8.95 2.85 -10.76
CA LEU A 204 8.21 1.71 -10.23
C LEU A 204 9.07 0.45 -10.38
N ASP A 205 9.52 -0.11 -9.26
CA ASP A 205 10.37 -1.31 -9.23
C ASP A 205 9.48 -2.57 -9.25
N LEU A 206 9.13 -3.00 -10.46
CA LEU A 206 8.31 -4.22 -10.62
C LEU A 206 9.08 -5.49 -10.27
N ASN A 207 10.41 -5.49 -10.40
CA ASN A 207 11.24 -6.65 -10.06
C ASN A 207 11.19 -7.01 -8.57
N VAL A 208 10.86 -6.03 -7.70
CA VAL A 208 10.74 -6.31 -6.27
C VAL A 208 9.54 -7.21 -5.94
N ILE A 209 8.51 -7.28 -6.81
CA ILE A 209 7.31 -8.09 -6.57
C ILE A 209 7.66 -9.59 -6.52
N PRO A 210 8.25 -10.20 -7.56
CA PRO A 210 8.68 -11.59 -7.49
C PRO A 210 9.78 -11.81 -6.43
N ALA A 211 10.66 -10.83 -6.18
CA ALA A 211 11.66 -10.94 -5.13
C ALA A 211 11.03 -11.00 -3.72
N VAL A 212 10.01 -10.20 -3.43
CA VAL A 212 9.23 -10.30 -2.18
C VAL A 212 8.62 -11.69 -2.06
N ARG A 213 7.97 -12.18 -3.10
CA ARG A 213 7.32 -13.51 -3.11
C ARG A 213 8.31 -14.67 -2.90
N ALA A 214 9.53 -14.54 -3.41
CA ALA A 214 10.57 -15.55 -3.23
C ALA A 214 11.16 -15.59 -1.80
N HIS A 215 11.21 -14.44 -1.12
CA HIS A 215 11.92 -14.33 0.16
C HIS A 215 11.02 -14.25 1.39
N THR A 216 9.75 -13.93 1.24
CA THR A 216 8.80 -13.82 2.37
C THR A 216 7.41 -14.35 1.98
N PHE A 217 6.64 -14.74 2.98
CA PHE A 217 5.25 -15.13 2.81
C PHE A 217 4.27 -13.94 2.82
N LEU A 218 4.75 -12.70 2.98
CA LEU A 218 3.88 -11.53 3.04
C LEU A 218 3.29 -11.19 1.67
N PRO A 219 2.00 -10.79 1.60
CA PRO A 219 1.44 -10.28 0.36
C PRO A 219 2.04 -8.92 0.00
N VAL A 220 2.21 -8.67 -1.31
CA VAL A 220 2.71 -7.42 -1.86
C VAL A 220 1.72 -6.81 -2.82
N ILE A 221 1.40 -5.51 -2.65
CA ILE A 221 0.59 -4.70 -3.55
C ILE A 221 1.40 -3.54 -4.12
N VAL A 222 0.83 -2.83 -5.09
CA VAL A 222 1.52 -1.72 -5.77
C VAL A 222 0.69 -0.44 -5.72
N ASP A 223 1.38 0.69 -5.54
CA ASP A 223 0.86 2.05 -5.65
C ASP A 223 1.39 2.72 -6.92
N PRO A 224 0.72 2.56 -8.05
CA PRO A 224 1.15 3.14 -9.32
C PRO A 224 0.97 4.67 -9.34
N SER A 225 0.01 5.22 -8.59
CA SER A 225 -0.27 6.65 -8.56
C SER A 225 0.91 7.45 -8.03
N HIS A 226 1.47 7.03 -6.87
CA HIS A 226 2.62 7.71 -6.28
C HIS A 226 3.94 7.41 -6.99
N ALA A 227 4.05 6.26 -7.67
CA ALA A 227 5.23 5.92 -8.45
C ALA A 227 5.32 6.78 -9.71
N THR A 228 4.29 6.78 -10.54
CA THR A 228 4.30 7.48 -11.83
C THR A 228 4.15 8.99 -11.68
N GLY A 229 3.28 9.44 -10.77
CA GLY A 229 2.97 10.86 -10.57
C GLY A 229 2.15 11.49 -11.70
N VAL A 230 1.67 10.69 -12.67
CA VAL A 230 0.93 11.13 -13.86
C VAL A 230 -0.28 10.21 -14.09
N ALA A 231 -1.48 10.78 -14.16
CA ALA A 231 -2.72 10.00 -14.27
C ALA A 231 -2.76 9.05 -15.48
N SER A 232 -2.26 9.48 -16.64
CA SER A 232 -2.23 8.65 -17.86
C SER A 232 -1.35 7.39 -17.73
N MET A 233 -0.39 7.40 -16.83
CA MET A 233 0.52 6.27 -16.60
C MET A 233 0.01 5.28 -15.55
N VAL A 234 -1.05 5.62 -14.79
CA VAL A 234 -1.54 4.77 -13.71
C VAL A 234 -2.13 3.46 -14.23
N GLU A 235 -2.96 3.48 -15.28
CA GLU A 235 -3.55 2.25 -15.83
C GLU A 235 -2.50 1.30 -16.41
N PRO A 236 -1.56 1.72 -17.30
CA PRO A 236 -0.53 0.81 -17.81
C PRO A 236 0.39 0.28 -16.70
N ALA A 237 0.77 1.11 -15.72
CA ALA A 237 1.57 0.67 -14.57
C ALA A 237 0.82 -0.33 -13.68
N SER A 238 -0.49 -0.14 -13.49
CA SER A 238 -1.36 -1.08 -12.76
C SER A 238 -1.39 -2.45 -13.42
N ARG A 239 -1.58 -2.48 -14.75
CA ARG A 239 -1.60 -3.74 -15.52
C ARG A 239 -0.26 -4.45 -15.44
N ALA A 240 0.84 -3.72 -15.63
CA ALA A 240 2.18 -4.29 -15.51
C ALA A 240 2.44 -4.88 -14.11
N ALA A 241 2.04 -4.18 -13.04
CA ALA A 241 2.19 -4.68 -11.67
C ALA A 241 1.44 -6.00 -11.45
N LEU A 242 0.23 -6.11 -11.97
CA LEU A 242 -0.57 -7.33 -11.90
C LEU A 242 0.07 -8.48 -12.71
N GLU A 243 0.67 -8.20 -13.88
CA GLU A 243 1.44 -9.19 -14.66
C GLU A 243 2.66 -9.70 -13.90
N PHE A 244 3.30 -8.86 -13.07
CA PHE A 244 4.40 -9.27 -12.19
C PHE A 244 3.95 -10.02 -10.93
N GLY A 245 2.64 -10.30 -10.78
CA GLY A 245 2.10 -11.10 -9.69
C GLY A 245 1.81 -10.30 -8.40
N SER A 246 1.53 -9.00 -8.52
CA SER A 246 1.05 -8.20 -7.40
C SER A 246 -0.29 -8.71 -6.88
N HIS A 247 -0.43 -8.83 -5.55
CA HIS A 247 -1.67 -9.23 -4.88
C HIS A 247 -2.72 -8.11 -4.80
N GLY A 248 -2.44 -6.96 -5.38
CA GLY A 248 -3.39 -5.86 -5.45
C GLY A 248 -2.77 -4.51 -5.79
N LEU A 249 -3.62 -3.51 -5.79
CA LEU A 249 -3.29 -2.13 -6.16
C LEU A 249 -3.91 -1.16 -5.15
N ILE A 250 -3.20 -0.04 -4.89
CA ILE A 250 -3.76 1.12 -4.17
C ILE A 250 -3.65 2.36 -5.03
N ILE A 251 -4.79 2.98 -5.37
CA ILE A 251 -4.90 3.97 -6.45
C ILE A 251 -5.57 5.24 -5.96
N GLU A 252 -5.01 6.39 -6.35
CA GLU A 252 -5.63 7.69 -6.12
C GLU A 252 -6.71 7.98 -7.15
N VAL A 253 -7.90 8.28 -6.64
CA VAL A 253 -9.08 8.56 -7.45
C VAL A 253 -9.66 9.92 -7.07
N ALA A 254 -9.96 10.73 -8.08
CA ALA A 254 -10.71 11.98 -7.94
C ALA A 254 -12.00 11.88 -8.75
N ASP A 255 -13.07 12.40 -8.20
CA ASP A 255 -14.32 12.59 -8.93
C ASP A 255 -14.23 13.91 -9.71
N PRO A 256 -14.30 13.90 -11.05
CA PRO A 256 -14.20 15.10 -11.87
C PRO A 256 -15.39 16.06 -11.68
N THR A 257 -16.48 15.62 -11.06
CA THR A 257 -17.66 16.45 -10.76
C THR A 257 -17.50 17.24 -9.47
N THR A 258 -16.47 16.95 -8.66
CA THR A 258 -16.17 17.67 -7.42
C THR A 258 -15.05 18.71 -7.63
N ALA A 259 -14.84 19.55 -6.63
CA ALA A 259 -13.74 20.52 -6.65
C ALA A 259 -12.40 19.82 -6.86
N ARG A 260 -11.47 20.49 -7.56
CA ARG A 260 -10.12 19.97 -7.79
C ARG A 260 -9.45 19.66 -6.43
N PRO A 261 -8.86 18.46 -6.26
CA PRO A 261 -8.18 18.11 -5.03
C PRO A 261 -7.07 19.09 -4.64
N MET A 262 -6.96 19.40 -3.36
CA MET A 262 -5.89 20.26 -2.82
C MET A 262 -4.52 19.57 -2.85
N CYS A 263 -4.51 18.22 -2.95
CA CYS A 263 -3.26 17.46 -3.02
C CYS A 263 -3.28 16.42 -4.14
N ASP A 264 -2.09 16.23 -4.76
CA ASP A 264 -1.79 15.16 -5.75
C ASP A 264 -2.81 15.02 -6.91
N ALA A 265 -3.41 16.16 -7.32
CA ALA A 265 -4.43 16.20 -8.37
C ALA A 265 -3.92 15.71 -9.76
N VAL A 266 -2.60 15.70 -9.97
CA VAL A 266 -1.99 15.37 -11.27
C VAL A 266 -2.00 13.86 -11.55
N GLN A 267 -1.93 13.06 -10.51
CA GLN A 267 -1.84 11.59 -10.61
C GLN A 267 -3.16 10.87 -10.33
N ALA A 268 -4.16 11.57 -9.83
CA ALA A 268 -5.45 10.97 -9.54
C ALA A 268 -6.20 10.66 -10.85
N ILE A 269 -6.72 9.43 -10.94
CA ILE A 269 -7.53 8.98 -12.08
C ILE A 269 -9.02 9.16 -11.82
N GLY A 270 -9.82 9.16 -12.89
CA GLY A 270 -11.28 9.12 -12.76
C GLY A 270 -11.81 7.72 -12.44
N PRO A 271 -13.07 7.64 -11.94
CA PRO A 271 -13.73 6.37 -11.61
C PRO A 271 -13.84 5.40 -12.78
N GLU A 272 -13.99 5.89 -14.01
CA GLU A 272 -14.07 5.05 -15.22
C GLU A 272 -12.76 4.29 -15.49
N THR A 273 -11.62 4.97 -15.30
CA THR A 273 -10.30 4.34 -15.42
C THR A 273 -10.11 3.30 -14.32
N LEU A 274 -10.52 3.61 -13.07
CA LEU A 274 -10.50 2.64 -11.99
C LEU A 274 -11.32 1.40 -12.33
N ALA A 275 -12.52 1.57 -12.92
CA ALA A 275 -13.37 0.46 -13.32
C ALA A 275 -12.73 -0.45 -14.38
N ARG A 276 -11.95 0.11 -15.31
CA ARG A 276 -11.16 -0.70 -16.26
C ARG A 276 -10.06 -1.49 -15.56
N ILE A 277 -9.35 -0.86 -14.63
CA ILE A 277 -8.30 -1.51 -13.83
C ILE A 277 -8.90 -2.63 -12.96
N ALA A 278 -10.01 -2.36 -12.28
CA ALA A 278 -10.67 -3.34 -11.41
C ALA A 278 -11.16 -4.56 -12.21
N ARG A 279 -11.79 -4.35 -13.37
CA ARG A 279 -12.18 -5.47 -14.26
C ARG A 279 -10.97 -6.29 -14.70
N PHE A 280 -9.87 -5.65 -15.05
CA PHE A 280 -8.64 -6.35 -15.42
C PHE A 280 -8.08 -7.15 -14.25
N ALA A 281 -8.01 -6.57 -13.05
CA ALA A 281 -7.54 -7.23 -11.83
C ALA A 281 -8.42 -8.45 -11.48
N HIS A 282 -9.74 -8.30 -11.50
CA HIS A 282 -10.68 -9.35 -11.11
C HIS A 282 -10.81 -10.49 -12.14
N ALA A 283 -10.41 -10.23 -13.40
CA ALA A 283 -10.36 -11.28 -14.43
C ALA A 283 -9.11 -12.18 -14.31
N ARG A 284 -8.16 -11.84 -13.42
CA ARG A 284 -6.91 -12.57 -13.21
C ARG A 284 -7.00 -13.36 -11.89
N SER A 285 -6.60 -14.62 -11.95
CA SER A 285 -6.24 -15.38 -10.76
C SER A 285 -4.76 -15.17 -10.47
N SER A 286 -4.36 -15.04 -9.21
CA SER A 286 -2.96 -14.91 -8.79
C SER A 286 -2.12 -16.13 -9.12
N SER A 287 -2.74 -17.27 -9.44
CA SER A 287 -2.08 -18.51 -9.88
C SER A 287 -1.44 -18.43 -11.27
N ALA A 288 -1.66 -17.36 -12.04
CA ALA A 288 -1.12 -17.20 -13.40
C ALA A 288 0.38 -16.89 -13.47
N VAL A 289 1.09 -16.83 -12.34
CA VAL A 289 2.55 -16.61 -12.29
C VAL A 289 3.28 -17.88 -11.78
N GLU A 290 2.83 -19.05 -12.23
CA GLU A 290 3.63 -20.27 -12.11
C GLU A 290 4.75 -20.21 -13.14
N GLY A 291 6.01 -20.16 -12.68
CA GLY A 291 7.14 -20.39 -13.55
C GLY A 291 8.34 -19.44 -13.46
N VAL A 292 8.41 -18.51 -12.53
CA VAL A 292 9.69 -17.81 -12.26
C VAL A 292 10.39 -18.53 -11.11
N SER A 293 11.00 -19.67 -11.41
CA SER A 293 12.01 -20.27 -10.56
C SER A 293 13.23 -19.34 -10.58
N CYS A 294 13.55 -18.72 -9.46
CA CYS A 294 14.85 -18.09 -9.25
C CYS A 294 15.89 -19.22 -9.09
N ALA A 295 16.62 -19.54 -10.18
CA ALA A 295 17.79 -20.39 -10.15
C ALA A 295 18.96 -19.67 -9.48
#